data_c72ca4a67f9d16631105dfb21719a655
#
_entry.id   c72ca4a67f9d16631105dfb21719a655
#
_cell.length_a   1.000
_cell.length_b   1.000
_cell.length_c   1.000
_cell.angle_alpha   90.00
_cell.angle_beta   90.00
_cell.angle_gamma   90.00
#
_symmetry.space_group_name_H-M   'P 1'
#
loop_
_entity.id
_entity.type
_entity.pdbx_description
1 polymer ?
#
loop_
_entity_poly.entity_id
_entity_poly.type
_entity_poly.pdbx_seq_one_letter_code
_entity_poly.pdbx_strand_id
1 'polypeptide(L)'
;VYKRQAQGLGDCIDCSLCVQVCPVGIDIRKGLQYECIGCGLCVDACNTVMDKMQYPRGLIRYSTQNGVAKHWTQSQMLRRVLRPRVLIYSAVLVTLCVAMLASLVVRTPLKVDVVRDRAALSRIVAGGKLENIYRLQIMNATEGEQRYRISARGLEGLEVASEAEVDIGAAESRWVAVRLQIPYGSATPGSHAVQFDVQAVGAAAHVTVSYTHLRAHETSLH
;
A
#
# COMPACT_ATOMS: atom_id res chain seq x y z
N VAL A 1 52.74 8.06 -5.13
CA VAL A 1 52.41 6.72 -5.67
C VAL A 1 52.51 5.73 -4.53
N TYR A 2 51.36 5.19 -4.09
CA TYR A 2 51.34 4.20 -3.01
C TYR A 2 51.62 2.82 -3.59
N LYS A 3 52.74 2.24 -3.26
CA LYS A 3 53.04 0.82 -3.51
C LYS A 3 52.16 0.00 -2.55
N ARG A 4 51.16 -0.69 -3.10
CA ARG A 4 50.19 -1.50 -2.32
C ARG A 4 50.40 -3.00 -2.52
N GLN A 5 51.54 -3.42 -3.00
CA GLN A 5 51.90 -4.83 -3.22
C GLN A 5 51.75 -5.67 -1.94
N ALA A 6 52.10 -5.10 -0.78
CA ALA A 6 51.93 -5.77 0.51
C ALA A 6 50.43 -6.06 0.86
N GLN A 7 49.50 -5.41 0.16
CA GLN A 7 48.04 -5.61 0.31
C GLN A 7 47.44 -6.45 -0.81
N GLY A 8 48.24 -7.04 -1.70
CA GLY A 8 47.80 -7.79 -2.85
C GLY A 8 47.14 -6.92 -3.94
N LEU A 9 47.36 -5.61 -3.93
CA LEU A 9 46.87 -4.67 -4.94
C LEU A 9 48.02 -4.30 -5.88
N GLY A 10 47.68 -4.02 -7.16
CA GLY A 10 48.63 -3.55 -8.15
C GLY A 10 49.22 -2.16 -7.80
N ASP A 11 50.39 -1.87 -8.35
CA ASP A 11 51.01 -0.56 -8.25
C ASP A 11 50.57 0.38 -9.37
N CYS A 12 50.46 1.65 -9.09
CA CYS A 12 50.18 2.67 -10.11
C CYS A 12 51.42 2.86 -11.02
N ILE A 13 51.21 2.71 -12.33
CA ILE A 13 52.23 2.93 -13.35
C ILE A 13 52.25 4.36 -13.90
N ASP A 14 51.46 5.25 -13.33
CA ASP A 14 51.33 6.68 -13.66
C ASP A 14 50.88 6.95 -15.13
N CYS A 15 50.05 6.08 -15.69
CA CYS A 15 49.56 6.19 -17.06
C CYS A 15 48.56 7.34 -17.27
N SER A 16 48.10 8.01 -16.23
CA SER A 16 47.12 9.12 -16.22
C SER A 16 45.75 8.83 -16.83
N LEU A 17 45.47 7.60 -17.23
CA LEU A 17 44.21 7.23 -17.89
C LEU A 17 43.00 7.49 -16.98
N CYS A 18 43.12 7.25 -15.68
CA CYS A 18 42.07 7.51 -14.71
C CYS A 18 41.68 9.00 -14.62
N VAL A 19 42.61 9.91 -14.93
CA VAL A 19 42.32 11.36 -14.98
C VAL A 19 41.65 11.72 -16.32
N GLN A 20 42.14 11.15 -17.42
CA GLN A 20 41.61 11.42 -18.77
C GLN A 20 40.16 10.98 -18.93
N VAL A 21 39.77 9.88 -18.35
CA VAL A 21 38.37 9.37 -18.43
C VAL A 21 37.44 10.07 -17.45
N CYS A 22 37.94 10.91 -16.56
CA CYS A 22 37.11 11.55 -15.56
C CYS A 22 36.30 12.70 -16.17
N PRO A 23 34.93 12.63 -16.13
CA PRO A 23 34.09 13.66 -16.76
C PRO A 23 34.19 15.02 -16.06
N VAL A 24 34.62 15.04 -14.82
CA VAL A 24 34.83 16.28 -14.02
C VAL A 24 36.27 16.66 -13.86
N GLY A 25 37.23 15.94 -14.51
CA GLY A 25 38.64 16.28 -14.57
C GLY A 25 39.41 16.13 -13.27
N ILE A 26 38.96 15.38 -12.29
CA ILE A 26 39.69 15.16 -11.03
C ILE A 26 40.85 14.17 -11.20
N ASP A 27 41.90 14.37 -10.44
CA ASP A 27 42.99 13.42 -10.31
C ASP A 27 42.80 12.54 -9.07
N ILE A 28 42.20 11.35 -9.28
CA ILE A 28 41.92 10.39 -8.19
C ILE A 28 43.22 9.89 -7.50
N ARG A 29 44.39 10.03 -8.11
CA ARG A 29 45.66 9.66 -7.49
C ARG A 29 45.97 10.54 -6.24
N LYS A 30 45.38 11.75 -6.20
CA LYS A 30 45.46 12.66 -5.06
C LYS A 30 44.41 12.36 -3.97
N GLY A 31 43.61 11.37 -4.18
CA GLY A 31 42.51 10.97 -3.29
C GLY A 31 41.13 11.43 -3.78
N LEU A 32 40.10 11.19 -2.95
CA LEU A 32 38.75 11.61 -3.23
C LEU A 32 38.62 13.12 -3.13
N GLN A 33 37.97 13.74 -4.13
CA GLN A 33 37.70 15.17 -4.21
C GLN A 33 36.18 15.42 -4.23
N TYR A 34 35.77 16.63 -3.82
CA TYR A 34 34.36 16.99 -3.71
C TYR A 34 33.59 16.94 -5.03
N GLU A 35 34.29 17.24 -6.12
CA GLU A 35 33.74 17.25 -7.47
C GLU A 35 33.45 15.85 -7.99
N CYS A 36 33.84 14.79 -7.30
CA CYS A 36 33.66 13.42 -7.72
C CYS A 36 32.18 13.03 -7.69
N ILE A 37 31.63 12.70 -8.85
CA ILE A 37 30.24 12.23 -9.01
C ILE A 37 30.07 10.72 -8.79
N GLY A 38 31.13 9.99 -8.44
CA GLY A 38 31.07 8.56 -8.15
C GLY A 38 30.75 7.66 -9.36
N CYS A 39 31.04 8.08 -10.59
CA CYS A 39 30.65 7.36 -11.81
C CYS A 39 31.40 6.05 -12.07
N GLY A 40 32.59 5.83 -11.44
CA GLY A 40 33.37 4.60 -11.58
C GLY A 40 34.24 4.47 -12.82
N LEU A 41 34.19 5.38 -13.80
CA LEU A 41 34.98 5.30 -15.03
C LEU A 41 36.49 5.13 -14.78
N CYS A 42 37.01 5.80 -13.76
CA CYS A 42 38.41 5.66 -13.34
C CYS A 42 38.72 4.26 -12.80
N VAL A 43 37.76 3.57 -12.20
CA VAL A 43 37.91 2.18 -11.72
C VAL A 43 38.09 1.24 -12.90
N ASP A 44 37.21 1.33 -13.91
CA ASP A 44 37.22 0.49 -15.08
C ASP A 44 38.47 0.72 -15.93
N ALA A 45 38.81 1.99 -16.17
CA ALA A 45 40.03 2.36 -16.90
C ALA A 45 41.29 1.84 -16.19
N CYS A 46 41.36 1.96 -14.87
CA CYS A 46 42.50 1.46 -14.09
C CYS A 46 42.57 -0.07 -14.13
N ASN A 47 41.44 -0.77 -13.98
CA ASN A 47 41.40 -2.22 -14.06
C ASN A 47 41.85 -2.74 -15.43
N THR A 48 41.47 -2.07 -16.52
CA THR A 48 41.94 -2.40 -17.87
C THR A 48 43.47 -2.30 -18.01
N VAL A 49 44.08 -1.28 -17.37
CA VAL A 49 45.53 -1.13 -17.34
C VAL A 49 46.19 -2.20 -16.47
N MET A 50 45.61 -2.50 -15.29
CA MET A 50 46.08 -3.56 -14.41
C MET A 50 46.12 -4.93 -15.11
N ASP A 51 45.07 -5.21 -15.86
CA ASP A 51 45.00 -6.48 -16.67
C ASP A 51 46.13 -6.55 -17.69
N LYS A 52 46.38 -5.46 -18.42
CA LYS A 52 47.46 -5.40 -19.42
C LYS A 52 48.87 -5.57 -18.78
N MET A 53 49.01 -5.09 -17.57
CA MET A 53 50.25 -5.20 -16.82
C MET A 53 50.34 -6.47 -16.00
N GLN A 54 49.32 -7.32 -16.02
CA GLN A 54 49.18 -8.54 -15.20
C GLN A 54 49.27 -8.24 -13.69
N TYR A 55 48.81 -7.07 -13.28
CA TYR A 55 48.72 -6.67 -11.89
C TYR A 55 47.31 -6.99 -11.33
N PRO A 56 47.20 -7.21 -9.99
CA PRO A 56 45.91 -7.41 -9.36
C PRO A 56 44.99 -6.20 -9.55
N ARG A 57 43.73 -6.45 -9.88
CA ARG A 57 42.67 -5.42 -9.98
C ARG A 57 42.40 -4.77 -8.62
N GLY A 58 41.72 -3.60 -8.64
CA GLY A 58 41.21 -2.96 -7.43
C GLY A 58 42.13 -1.92 -6.82
N LEU A 59 43.11 -1.42 -7.58
CA LEU A 59 43.91 -0.30 -7.16
C LEU A 59 43.05 0.95 -6.89
N ILE A 60 42.13 1.27 -7.83
CA ILE A 60 41.05 2.22 -7.62
C ILE A 60 39.77 1.42 -7.33
N ARG A 61 39.11 1.73 -6.21
CA ARG A 61 37.92 1.00 -5.78
C ARG A 61 37.03 1.83 -4.87
N TYR A 62 35.77 1.48 -4.79
CA TYR A 62 34.89 2.02 -3.79
C TYR A 62 35.24 1.48 -2.40
N SER A 63 35.28 2.37 -1.42
CA SER A 63 35.56 2.00 -0.04
C SER A 63 34.94 3.03 0.91
N THR A 64 34.82 2.67 2.18
CA THR A 64 34.42 3.63 3.22
C THR A 64 35.65 4.40 3.70
N GLN A 65 35.50 5.66 4.13
CA GLN A 65 36.59 6.49 4.68
C GLN A 65 37.34 5.76 5.82
N ASN A 66 36.61 5.14 6.73
CA ASN A 66 37.18 4.34 7.80
C ASN A 66 37.89 3.06 7.28
N GLY A 67 37.35 2.47 6.22
CA GLY A 67 37.99 1.31 5.56
C GLY A 67 39.33 1.65 4.96
N VAL A 68 39.42 2.82 4.35
CA VAL A 68 40.71 3.33 3.81
C VAL A 68 41.66 3.69 4.94
N ALA A 69 41.23 4.49 5.93
CA ALA A 69 42.08 4.96 7.03
C ALA A 69 42.61 3.83 7.94
N LYS A 70 41.81 2.77 8.13
CA LYS A 70 42.15 1.63 9.00
C LYS A 70 42.58 0.37 8.25
N HIS A 71 42.73 0.47 6.94
CA HIS A 71 43.11 -0.67 6.07
C HIS A 71 42.21 -1.92 6.24
N TRP A 72 40.87 -1.72 6.40
CA TRP A 72 39.94 -2.83 6.60
C TRP A 72 39.77 -3.68 5.34
N THR A 73 39.68 -4.98 5.54
CA THR A 73 39.27 -5.92 4.51
C THR A 73 37.78 -5.79 4.25
N GLN A 74 37.33 -6.29 3.10
CA GLN A 74 35.89 -6.29 2.75
C GLN A 74 35.04 -7.03 3.78
N SER A 75 35.53 -8.13 4.34
CA SER A 75 34.84 -8.88 5.39
C SER A 75 34.70 -8.08 6.69
N GLN A 76 35.72 -7.31 7.06
CA GLN A 76 35.65 -6.41 8.21
C GLN A 76 34.67 -5.25 7.99
N MET A 77 34.56 -4.73 6.78
CA MET A 77 33.59 -3.70 6.43
C MET A 77 32.14 -4.25 6.50
N LEU A 78 31.90 -5.44 5.95
CA LEU A 78 30.59 -6.13 6.03
C LEU A 78 30.18 -6.42 7.48
N ARG A 79 31.10 -6.88 8.31
CA ARG A 79 30.83 -7.13 9.73
C ARG A 79 30.33 -5.88 10.48
N ARG A 80 30.71 -4.70 10.01
CA ARG A 80 30.28 -3.43 10.59
C ARG A 80 28.87 -3.00 10.17
N VAL A 81 28.32 -3.57 9.10
CA VAL A 81 26.91 -3.41 8.76
C VAL A 81 26.02 -4.11 9.81
N LEU A 82 26.51 -5.21 10.40
CA LEU A 82 25.82 -5.97 11.46
C LEU A 82 25.96 -5.34 12.87
N ARG A 83 26.13 -4.03 12.96
CA ARG A 83 26.12 -3.34 14.26
C ARG A 83 24.73 -3.34 14.87
N PRO A 84 24.60 -3.42 16.21
CA PRO A 84 23.30 -3.45 16.88
C PRO A 84 22.38 -2.30 16.46
N ARG A 85 22.90 -1.09 16.28
CA ARG A 85 22.12 0.05 15.79
C ARG A 85 21.51 -0.18 14.41
N VAL A 86 22.32 -0.65 13.47
CA VAL A 86 21.85 -0.90 12.10
C VAL A 86 20.81 -2.01 12.12
N LEU A 87 21.03 -3.08 12.89
CA LEU A 87 20.08 -4.20 13.02
C LEU A 87 18.75 -3.73 13.61
N ILE A 88 18.79 -2.92 14.68
CA ILE A 88 17.55 -2.39 15.31
C ILE A 88 16.79 -1.50 14.32
N TYR A 89 17.44 -0.55 13.66
CA TYR A 89 16.75 0.33 12.72
C TYR A 89 16.24 -0.41 11.50
N SER A 90 17.01 -1.38 10.99
CA SER A 90 16.56 -2.24 9.89
C SER A 90 15.37 -3.11 10.30
N ALA A 91 15.40 -3.67 11.51
CA ALA A 91 14.29 -4.46 12.04
C ALA A 91 13.02 -3.63 12.17
N VAL A 92 13.11 -2.42 12.72
CA VAL A 92 11.97 -1.49 12.83
C VAL A 92 11.43 -1.15 11.44
N LEU A 93 12.31 -0.79 10.49
CA LEU A 93 11.90 -0.46 9.13
C LEU A 93 11.19 -1.64 8.45
N VAL A 94 11.77 -2.84 8.53
CA VAL A 94 11.18 -4.06 7.97
C VAL A 94 9.82 -4.34 8.59
N THR A 95 9.70 -4.22 9.92
CA THR A 95 8.42 -4.40 10.62
C THR A 95 7.35 -3.43 10.12
N LEU A 96 7.68 -2.15 9.95
CA LEU A 96 6.76 -1.14 9.41
C LEU A 96 6.36 -1.46 7.96
N CYS A 97 7.30 -1.86 7.12
CA CYS A 97 7.01 -2.26 5.74
C CYS A 97 6.09 -3.49 5.69
N VAL A 98 6.38 -4.50 6.51
CA VAL A 98 5.55 -5.72 6.60
C VAL A 98 4.14 -5.37 7.11
N ALA A 99 4.02 -4.54 8.14
CA ALA A 99 2.72 -4.10 8.67
C ALA A 99 1.92 -3.33 7.60
N MET A 100 2.57 -2.46 6.85
CA MET A 100 1.94 -1.73 5.74
C MET A 100 1.46 -2.68 4.64
N LEU A 101 2.30 -3.62 4.20
CA LEU A 101 1.93 -4.62 3.19
C LEU A 101 0.78 -5.51 3.69
N ALA A 102 0.84 -5.97 4.94
CA ALA A 102 -0.22 -6.75 5.55
C ALA A 102 -1.54 -5.96 5.58
N SER A 103 -1.51 -4.67 5.92
CA SER A 103 -2.70 -3.82 5.93
C SER A 103 -3.33 -3.66 4.53
N LEU A 104 -2.51 -3.66 3.47
CA LEU A 104 -2.99 -3.62 2.09
C LEU A 104 -3.66 -4.94 1.68
N VAL A 105 -3.06 -6.07 2.06
CA VAL A 105 -3.59 -7.41 1.74
C VAL A 105 -4.89 -7.71 2.49
N VAL A 106 -4.99 -7.29 3.76
CA VAL A 106 -6.18 -7.53 4.61
C VAL A 106 -7.30 -6.54 4.30
N ARG A 107 -7.05 -5.51 3.50
CA ARG A 107 -8.05 -4.49 3.18
C ARG A 107 -9.24 -5.11 2.45
N THR A 108 -10.44 -4.89 3.00
CA THR A 108 -11.70 -5.32 2.36
C THR A 108 -11.93 -4.51 1.07
N PRO A 109 -12.15 -5.17 -0.07
CA PRO A 109 -12.35 -4.48 -1.34
C PRO A 109 -13.75 -3.88 -1.52
N LEU A 110 -14.65 -4.14 -0.57
CA LEU A 110 -16.02 -3.64 -0.55
C LEU A 110 -16.18 -2.66 0.61
N LYS A 111 -16.76 -1.49 0.34
CA LYS A 111 -17.23 -0.54 1.36
C LYS A 111 -18.67 -0.18 1.09
N VAL A 112 -19.45 -0.05 2.14
CA VAL A 112 -20.88 0.29 2.07
C VAL A 112 -21.19 1.35 3.11
N ASP A 113 -21.75 2.47 2.66
CA ASP A 113 -22.29 3.52 3.52
C ASP A 113 -23.80 3.57 3.34
N VAL A 114 -24.53 3.70 4.46
CA VAL A 114 -25.99 3.75 4.47
C VAL A 114 -26.45 5.13 4.88
N VAL A 115 -27.24 5.76 4.02
CA VAL A 115 -27.86 7.04 4.30
C VAL A 115 -29.38 6.91 4.16
N ARG A 116 -30.11 7.37 5.15
CA ARG A 116 -31.57 7.42 5.06
C ARG A 116 -32.00 8.54 4.13
N ASP A 117 -33.00 8.28 3.27
CA ASP A 117 -33.63 9.33 2.49
C ASP A 117 -34.49 10.19 3.45
N ARG A 118 -34.18 11.50 3.50
CA ARG A 118 -34.88 12.45 4.34
C ARG A 118 -36.17 12.96 3.74
N ALA A 119 -36.41 12.75 2.45
CA ALA A 119 -37.58 13.22 1.74
C ALA A 119 -38.84 12.38 2.06
N ALA A 120 -38.67 11.10 2.40
CA ALA A 120 -39.77 10.22 2.80
C ALA A 120 -39.41 9.49 4.10
N LEU A 121 -39.97 9.92 5.22
CA LEU A 121 -39.65 9.30 6.53
C LEU A 121 -40.14 7.87 6.62
N SER A 122 -41.39 7.61 6.25
CA SER A 122 -42.04 6.31 6.03
C SER A 122 -43.34 6.54 5.30
N ARG A 123 -43.78 5.60 4.52
CA ARG A 123 -45.06 5.68 3.82
C ARG A 123 -45.79 4.36 3.85
N ILE A 124 -47.14 4.39 3.88
CA ILE A 124 -47.96 3.21 3.74
C ILE A 124 -48.14 2.94 2.24
N VAL A 125 -47.80 1.74 1.83
CA VAL A 125 -47.92 1.27 0.44
C VAL A 125 -49.07 0.28 0.30
N ALA A 126 -49.43 -0.08 -0.94
CA ALA A 126 -50.47 -1.07 -1.23
C ALA A 126 -50.24 -2.38 -0.47
N GLY A 127 -51.30 -2.95 0.10
CA GLY A 127 -51.23 -4.16 0.92
C GLY A 127 -50.97 -3.91 2.42
N GLY A 128 -51.07 -2.65 2.88
CA GLY A 128 -50.93 -2.33 4.30
C GLY A 128 -49.50 -2.51 4.84
N LYS A 129 -48.48 -2.40 3.97
CA LYS A 129 -47.09 -2.44 4.36
C LYS A 129 -46.54 -1.02 4.57
N LEU A 130 -45.64 -0.88 5.54
CA LEU A 130 -44.90 0.35 5.81
C LEU A 130 -43.58 0.29 5.07
N GLU A 131 -43.29 1.29 4.23
CA GLU A 131 -42.07 1.37 3.44
C GLU A 131 -41.15 2.47 3.95
N ASN A 132 -39.88 2.12 4.10
CA ASN A 132 -38.79 3.04 4.39
C ASN A 132 -37.76 3.00 3.25
N ILE A 133 -37.25 4.15 2.85
CA ILE A 133 -36.29 4.27 1.73
C ILE A 133 -34.92 4.63 2.27
N TYR A 134 -33.93 3.88 1.84
CA TYR A 134 -32.52 4.09 2.15
C TYR A 134 -31.70 4.25 0.87
N ARG A 135 -30.63 5.00 0.96
CA ARG A 135 -29.60 5.08 -0.10
C ARG A 135 -28.35 4.41 0.40
N LEU A 136 -27.95 3.36 -0.27
CA LEU A 136 -26.70 2.68 -0.02
C LEU A 136 -25.66 3.16 -1.03
N GLN A 137 -24.53 3.67 -0.55
CA GLN A 137 -23.37 3.91 -1.39
C GLN A 137 -22.52 2.65 -1.34
N ILE A 138 -22.47 1.91 -2.43
CA ILE A 138 -21.65 0.71 -2.55
C ILE A 138 -20.42 1.06 -3.38
N MET A 139 -19.24 0.82 -2.81
CA MET A 139 -17.96 1.13 -3.43
C MET A 139 -17.23 -0.17 -3.74
N ASN A 140 -17.06 -0.45 -5.01
CA ASN A 140 -16.25 -1.55 -5.50
C ASN A 140 -14.81 -1.09 -5.64
N ALA A 141 -13.90 -1.57 -4.78
CA ALA A 141 -12.47 -1.24 -4.86
C ALA A 141 -11.66 -2.28 -5.64
N THR A 142 -12.32 -3.19 -6.38
CA THR A 142 -11.65 -4.15 -7.26
C THR A 142 -11.46 -3.58 -8.67
N GLU A 143 -10.52 -4.15 -9.41
CA GLU A 143 -10.25 -3.79 -10.82
C GLU A 143 -11.26 -4.40 -11.81
N GLY A 144 -12.17 -5.22 -11.35
CA GLY A 144 -13.20 -5.87 -12.16
C GLY A 144 -14.62 -5.45 -11.77
N GLU A 145 -15.55 -5.56 -12.72
CA GLU A 145 -16.98 -5.44 -12.44
C GLU A 145 -17.43 -6.55 -11.48
N GLN A 146 -18.22 -6.17 -10.47
CA GLN A 146 -18.73 -7.10 -9.46
C GLN A 146 -20.23 -6.96 -9.29
N ARG A 147 -20.90 -8.11 -9.12
CA ARG A 147 -22.31 -8.18 -8.75
C ARG A 147 -22.47 -8.29 -7.25
N TYR A 148 -23.28 -7.43 -6.67
CA TYR A 148 -23.53 -7.40 -5.23
C TYR A 148 -24.97 -7.72 -4.93
N ARG A 149 -25.20 -8.61 -3.95
CA ARG A 149 -26.51 -8.91 -3.42
C ARG A 149 -26.73 -8.15 -2.13
N ILE A 150 -27.87 -7.46 -2.05
CA ILE A 150 -28.28 -6.65 -0.91
C ILE A 150 -29.38 -7.41 -0.17
N SER A 151 -29.21 -7.62 1.12
CA SER A 151 -30.21 -8.16 2.03
C SER A 151 -30.31 -7.30 3.28
N ALA A 152 -31.43 -7.39 3.98
CA ALA A 152 -31.66 -6.66 5.22
C ALA A 152 -32.22 -7.60 6.29
N ARG A 153 -31.77 -7.38 7.54
CA ARG A 153 -32.23 -8.14 8.72
C ARG A 153 -32.52 -7.18 9.87
N GLY A 154 -33.33 -7.59 10.83
CA GLY A 154 -33.56 -6.84 12.06
C GLY A 154 -34.96 -6.92 12.62
N LEU A 155 -35.98 -7.00 11.79
CA LEU A 155 -37.39 -7.10 12.21
C LEU A 155 -38.06 -8.30 11.55
N GLU A 156 -39.02 -8.86 12.23
CA GLU A 156 -39.83 -9.97 11.71
C GLU A 156 -40.72 -9.47 10.57
N GLY A 157 -40.70 -10.18 9.42
CA GLY A 157 -41.40 -9.76 8.22
C GLY A 157 -40.78 -8.63 7.41
N LEU A 158 -39.50 -8.28 7.70
CA LEU A 158 -38.74 -7.28 6.92
C LEU A 158 -38.39 -7.85 5.54
N GLU A 159 -38.79 -7.15 4.50
CA GLU A 159 -38.54 -7.53 3.10
C GLU A 159 -37.83 -6.39 2.36
N VAL A 160 -36.92 -6.74 1.46
CA VAL A 160 -36.31 -5.81 0.50
C VAL A 160 -37.20 -5.79 -0.73
N ALA A 161 -37.90 -4.69 -0.94
CA ALA A 161 -38.87 -4.53 -2.05
C ALA A 161 -38.25 -3.89 -3.30
N SER A 162 -36.98 -3.53 -3.26
CA SER A 162 -36.22 -3.05 -4.41
C SER A 162 -35.43 -4.19 -5.04
N GLU A 163 -34.75 -3.89 -6.14
CA GLU A 163 -33.80 -4.82 -6.77
C GLU A 163 -32.75 -5.27 -5.77
N ALA A 164 -32.66 -6.59 -5.56
CA ALA A 164 -31.77 -7.17 -4.54
C ALA A 164 -30.36 -7.38 -5.05
N GLU A 165 -30.15 -7.29 -6.36
CA GLU A 165 -28.81 -7.44 -6.96
C GLU A 165 -28.48 -6.20 -7.81
N VAL A 166 -27.20 -5.79 -7.78
CA VAL A 166 -26.69 -4.63 -8.51
C VAL A 166 -25.30 -4.91 -9.06
N ASP A 167 -25.08 -4.59 -10.32
CA ASP A 167 -23.77 -4.66 -10.95
C ASP A 167 -23.04 -3.31 -10.80
N ILE A 168 -21.81 -3.34 -10.30
CA ILE A 168 -20.98 -2.14 -10.08
C ILE A 168 -19.65 -2.33 -10.78
N GLY A 169 -19.30 -1.39 -11.64
CA GLY A 169 -18.08 -1.41 -12.43
C GLY A 169 -16.81 -1.40 -11.61
N ALA A 170 -15.68 -1.60 -12.26
CA ALA A 170 -14.35 -1.56 -11.66
C ALA A 170 -14.07 -0.19 -11.04
N ALA A 171 -13.58 -0.17 -9.80
CA ALA A 171 -13.26 1.05 -9.04
C ALA A 171 -14.41 2.10 -9.02
N GLU A 172 -15.65 1.64 -9.16
CA GLU A 172 -16.85 2.49 -9.20
C GLU A 172 -17.49 2.59 -7.82
N SER A 173 -18.10 3.76 -7.56
CA SER A 173 -18.97 3.99 -6.42
C SER A 173 -20.37 4.35 -6.93
N ARG A 174 -21.38 3.57 -6.53
CA ARG A 174 -22.77 3.75 -7.00
C ARG A 174 -23.71 3.91 -5.83
N TRP A 175 -24.65 4.87 -5.97
CA TRP A 175 -25.78 5.01 -5.06
C TRP A 175 -26.94 4.13 -5.51
N VAL A 176 -27.40 3.26 -4.60
CA VAL A 176 -28.50 2.34 -4.81
C VAL A 176 -29.63 2.68 -3.84
N ALA A 177 -30.82 2.90 -4.36
CA ALA A 177 -31.99 3.12 -3.52
C ALA A 177 -32.59 1.77 -3.10
N VAL A 178 -32.63 1.51 -1.81
CA VAL A 178 -33.16 0.28 -1.22
C VAL A 178 -34.45 0.60 -0.47
N ARG A 179 -35.53 -0.09 -0.86
CA ARG A 179 -36.85 0.03 -0.21
C ARG A 179 -37.03 -1.15 0.72
N LEU A 180 -37.21 -0.85 1.99
CA LEU A 180 -37.57 -1.85 3.01
C LEU A 180 -39.01 -1.77 3.35
N GLN A 181 -39.73 -2.92 3.34
CA GLN A 181 -41.13 -3.03 3.66
C GLN A 181 -41.32 -3.96 4.86
N ILE A 182 -42.21 -3.55 5.77
CA ILE A 182 -42.67 -4.39 6.89
C ILE A 182 -44.20 -4.35 6.94
N PRO A 183 -44.87 -5.41 7.39
CA PRO A 183 -46.31 -5.39 7.63
C PRO A 183 -46.68 -4.34 8.67
N TYR A 184 -47.76 -3.60 8.48
CA TYR A 184 -48.25 -2.63 9.45
C TYR A 184 -48.59 -3.31 10.76
N GLY A 185 -48.11 -2.81 11.88
CA GLY A 185 -48.33 -3.38 13.22
C GLY A 185 -47.40 -4.53 13.62
N SER A 186 -46.46 -4.96 12.78
CA SER A 186 -45.48 -5.99 13.12
C SER A 186 -44.39 -5.52 14.08
N ALA A 187 -44.24 -4.22 14.25
CA ALA A 187 -43.23 -3.65 15.17
C ALA A 187 -43.85 -2.54 16.03
N THR A 188 -43.35 -2.37 17.25
CA THR A 188 -43.75 -1.29 18.16
C THR A 188 -43.43 0.09 17.56
N PRO A 189 -44.22 1.12 17.86
CA PRO A 189 -43.92 2.48 17.44
C PRO A 189 -42.53 2.91 17.94
N GLY A 190 -41.68 3.43 17.03
CA GLY A 190 -40.34 3.86 17.39
C GLY A 190 -39.30 3.64 16.31
N SER A 191 -38.07 3.73 16.72
CA SER A 191 -36.90 3.53 15.85
C SER A 191 -36.27 2.17 16.14
N HIS A 192 -36.12 1.35 15.13
CA HIS A 192 -35.59 0.00 15.23
C HIS A 192 -34.27 -0.11 14.50
N ALA A 193 -33.39 -0.99 15.01
CA ALA A 193 -32.14 -1.30 14.35
C ALA A 193 -32.36 -2.23 13.15
N VAL A 194 -31.76 -1.91 12.03
CA VAL A 194 -31.73 -2.73 10.82
C VAL A 194 -30.29 -2.94 10.40
N GLN A 195 -29.96 -4.14 9.96
CA GLN A 195 -28.67 -4.50 9.42
C GLN A 195 -28.81 -4.73 7.92
N PHE A 196 -28.00 -4.03 7.15
CA PHE A 196 -27.84 -4.27 5.73
C PHE A 196 -26.64 -5.18 5.52
N ASP A 197 -26.86 -6.29 4.85
CA ASP A 197 -25.83 -7.22 4.44
C ASP A 197 -25.61 -7.07 2.92
N VAL A 198 -24.43 -6.68 2.52
CA VAL A 198 -24.04 -6.58 1.11
C VAL A 198 -22.93 -7.58 0.86
N GLN A 199 -23.18 -8.49 -0.07
CA GLN A 199 -22.29 -9.59 -0.40
C GLN A 199 -21.99 -9.62 -1.89
N ALA A 200 -20.71 -9.78 -2.25
CA ALA A 200 -20.33 -9.99 -3.64
C ALA A 200 -20.71 -11.40 -4.08
N VAL A 201 -21.37 -11.51 -5.23
CA VAL A 201 -21.76 -12.78 -5.82
C VAL A 201 -20.53 -13.40 -6.48
N GLY A 202 -20.09 -14.55 -5.96
CA GLY A 202 -18.90 -15.25 -6.49
C GLY A 202 -17.57 -14.85 -5.87
N ALA A 203 -17.56 -13.95 -4.88
CA ALA A 203 -16.36 -13.56 -4.14
C ALA A 203 -16.62 -13.59 -2.62
N ALA A 204 -15.54 -13.67 -1.84
CA ALA A 204 -15.63 -13.70 -0.38
C ALA A 204 -15.91 -12.32 0.28
N ALA A 205 -16.03 -11.26 -0.52
CA ALA A 205 -16.27 -9.92 0.00
C ALA A 205 -17.68 -9.76 0.55
N HIS A 206 -17.78 -9.48 1.83
CA HIS A 206 -19.02 -9.30 2.56
C HIS A 206 -18.89 -8.13 3.54
N VAL A 207 -19.90 -7.28 3.61
CA VAL A 207 -19.96 -6.16 4.56
C VAL A 207 -21.34 -6.09 5.17
N THR A 208 -21.39 -6.05 6.49
CA THR A 208 -22.61 -5.83 7.26
C THR A 208 -22.58 -4.42 7.85
N VAL A 209 -23.59 -3.62 7.56
CA VAL A 209 -23.75 -2.26 8.12
C VAL A 209 -24.97 -2.21 9.00
N SER A 210 -24.79 -1.87 10.27
CA SER A 210 -25.91 -1.65 11.22
C SER A 210 -26.42 -0.22 11.12
N TYR A 211 -27.72 -0.07 10.98
CA TYR A 211 -28.39 1.23 10.94
C TYR A 211 -29.57 1.26 11.91
N THR A 212 -29.68 2.28 12.76
CA THR A 212 -30.59 2.28 13.93
C THR A 212 -31.88 3.05 13.75
N HIS A 213 -32.27 3.44 12.53
CA HIS A 213 -33.40 4.38 12.34
C HIS A 213 -34.46 3.89 11.34
N LEU A 214 -34.87 2.62 11.42
CA LEU A 214 -36.12 2.20 10.78
C LEU A 214 -37.29 2.64 11.65
N ARG A 215 -38.21 3.47 11.10
CA ARG A 215 -39.43 3.87 11.79
C ARG A 215 -40.57 2.91 11.47
N ALA A 216 -41.18 2.31 12.49
CA ALA A 216 -42.28 1.37 12.39
C ALA A 216 -43.64 2.07 12.36
N HIS A 217 -43.74 3.36 12.68
CA HIS A 217 -44.97 4.16 12.63
C HIS A 217 -44.71 5.58 12.20
N GLU A 218 -45.57 6.13 11.33
CA GLU A 218 -45.66 7.59 11.22
C GLU A 218 -46.50 8.12 12.40
N THR A 219 -45.89 8.96 13.25
CA THR A 219 -46.63 10.00 13.92
C THR A 219 -46.71 11.19 12.95
N SER A 220 -47.60 11.11 11.97
CA SER A 220 -48.02 12.31 11.28
C SER A 220 -48.94 13.07 12.24
N LEU A 221 -48.39 13.98 12.95
CA LEU A 221 -49.19 15.05 13.56
C LEU A 221 -48.72 16.34 12.93
N HIS A 222 -49.63 16.89 12.14
CA HIS A 222 -49.77 18.20 11.53
C HIS A 222 -49.08 18.42 10.22
#